data_a39c36512fb844241709b1d1a2bbeb58
#
_entry.id   a39c36512fb844241709b1d1a2bbeb58
#
_cell.length_a   1.000
_cell.length_b   1.000
_cell.length_c   1.000
_cell.angle_alpha   90.00
_cell.angle_beta   90.00
_cell.angle_gamma   90.00
#
_symmetry.space_group_name_H-M   'P 1'
#
loop_
_entity.id
_entity.type
_entity.pdbx_description
1 polymer ?
#
loop_
_entity_poly.entity_id
_entity_poly.type
_entity_poly.pdbx_seq_one_letter_code
_entity_poly.pdbx_strand_id
1 'polypeptide(L)'
;MTEERNRLSMQTQAELESALGESLRALRVDRNIDQKTLAERAGISVRAVKNLEGGLGSTLKSLVAVLRALDREDWLKTIAPVATINPLTMTRGAQPRQRARRRAEPHGD
;
A
#
# COMPACT_ATOMS: atom_id res chain seq x y z
N MET A 1 21.67 8.02 11.83
CA MET A 1 20.41 7.41 12.06
C MET A 1 19.39 8.34 12.62
N THR A 2 19.68 8.96 13.72
CA THR A 2 18.73 9.88 14.32
C THR A 2 18.40 11.02 13.38
N GLU A 3 19.38 11.52 12.72
CA GLU A 3 19.17 12.59 11.79
C GLU A 3 18.32 12.19 10.64
N GLU A 4 18.54 11.02 10.12
CA GLU A 4 17.76 10.53 9.01
C GLU A 4 16.32 10.34 9.42
N ARG A 5 16.10 9.81 10.61
CA ARG A 5 14.76 9.61 11.09
C ARG A 5 14.03 10.93 11.25
N ASN A 6 14.71 11.94 11.75
CA ASN A 6 14.11 13.25 11.92
C ASN A 6 13.76 13.84 10.58
N ARG A 7 14.61 13.62 9.59
CA ARG A 7 14.36 14.16 8.27
C ARG A 7 13.12 13.54 7.66
N LEU A 8 12.95 12.22 7.84
CA LEU A 8 11.78 11.57 7.31
C LEU A 8 10.51 12.06 7.98
N SER A 9 10.56 12.27 9.28
CA SER A 9 9.35 12.70 9.96
C SER A 9 8.99 14.14 9.65
N MET A 10 9.87 14.88 8.99
CA MET A 10 9.56 16.25 8.62
C MET A 10 9.10 16.39 7.18
N GLN A 11 9.03 15.28 6.45
CA GLN A 11 8.55 15.37 5.09
C GLN A 11 7.03 15.55 5.08
N THR A 12 6.56 16.29 4.11
CA THR A 12 5.12 16.48 3.95
C THR A 12 4.50 15.24 3.34
N GLN A 13 3.19 15.17 3.44
CA GLN A 13 2.47 14.08 2.83
C GLN A 13 2.74 14.01 1.33
N ALA A 14 2.77 15.17 0.68
CA ALA A 14 3.02 15.20 -0.76
C ALA A 14 4.40 14.68 -1.09
N GLU A 15 5.38 15.01 -0.27
CA GLU A 15 6.73 14.52 -0.49
C GLU A 15 6.83 13.02 -0.31
N LEU A 16 6.11 12.49 0.65
CA LEU A 16 6.10 11.05 0.88
C LEU A 16 5.41 10.32 -0.27
N GLU A 17 4.33 10.88 -0.77
CA GLU A 17 3.65 10.29 -1.92
C GLU A 17 4.54 10.30 -3.15
N SER A 18 5.26 11.41 -3.35
CA SER A 18 6.17 11.49 -4.48
C SER A 18 7.31 10.48 -4.37
N ALA A 19 7.83 10.32 -3.16
CA ALA A 19 8.92 9.37 -2.95
C ALA A 19 8.45 7.94 -3.22
N LEU A 20 7.24 7.60 -2.79
CA LEU A 20 6.70 6.30 -3.05
C LEU A 20 6.49 6.10 -4.55
N GLY A 21 5.94 7.12 -5.22
CA GLY A 21 5.73 7.05 -6.65
C GLY A 21 7.01 6.84 -7.42
N GLU A 22 8.07 7.52 -7.00
CA GLU A 22 9.36 7.36 -7.64
C GLU A 22 9.92 5.97 -7.45
N SER A 23 9.72 5.40 -6.28
CA SER A 23 10.18 4.04 -6.01
C SER A 23 9.46 3.04 -6.91
N LEU A 24 8.16 3.24 -7.10
CA LEU A 24 7.39 2.38 -7.98
C LEU A 24 7.83 2.52 -9.42
N ARG A 25 8.10 3.75 -9.84
CA ARG A 25 8.56 3.98 -11.18
C ARG A 25 9.91 3.33 -11.42
N ALA A 26 10.81 3.47 -10.45
CA ALA A 26 12.14 2.87 -10.59
C ALA A 26 12.03 1.35 -10.71
N LEU A 27 11.13 0.77 -9.93
CA LEU A 27 10.92 -0.66 -9.97
C LEU A 27 10.37 -1.10 -11.33
N ARG A 28 9.42 -0.33 -11.85
CA ARG A 28 8.87 -0.63 -13.16
C ARG A 28 9.94 -0.55 -14.25
N VAL A 29 10.73 0.51 -14.21
CA VAL A 29 11.78 0.72 -15.21
C VAL A 29 12.81 -0.40 -15.11
N ASP A 30 13.11 -0.81 -13.90
CA ASP A 30 14.06 -1.88 -13.69
C ASP A 30 13.55 -3.18 -14.30
N ARG A 31 12.26 -3.36 -14.37
CA ARG A 31 11.68 -4.53 -14.99
C ARG A 31 11.47 -4.35 -16.49
N ASN A 32 11.89 -3.21 -16.99
CA ASN A 32 11.86 -2.92 -18.42
C ASN A 32 10.45 -3.00 -19.03
N ILE A 33 9.49 -2.47 -18.32
CA ILE A 33 8.14 -2.39 -18.85
C ILE A 33 7.68 -0.95 -18.80
N ASP A 34 6.82 -0.59 -19.73
CA ASP A 34 6.32 0.77 -19.79
C ASP A 34 5.05 0.91 -18.97
N GLN A 35 4.57 2.13 -18.86
CA GLN A 35 3.39 2.40 -18.04
C GLN A 35 2.15 1.70 -18.58
N LYS A 36 2.02 1.61 -19.88
CA LYS A 36 0.88 0.97 -20.48
C LYS A 36 0.85 -0.52 -20.13
N THR A 37 2.00 -1.17 -20.22
CA THR A 37 2.10 -2.57 -19.90
C THR A 37 1.80 -2.81 -18.43
N LEU A 38 2.33 -1.95 -17.57
CA LEU A 38 2.05 -2.10 -16.15
C LEU A 38 0.56 -1.93 -15.89
N ALA A 39 -0.06 -0.94 -16.52
CA ALA A 39 -1.49 -0.70 -16.34
C ALA A 39 -2.30 -1.93 -16.76
N GLU A 40 -1.93 -2.53 -17.88
CA GLU A 40 -2.62 -3.72 -18.35
C GLU A 40 -2.47 -4.87 -17.36
N ARG A 41 -1.28 -5.09 -16.88
CA ARG A 41 -1.04 -6.18 -15.94
C ARG A 41 -1.73 -5.96 -14.61
N ALA A 42 -1.82 -4.71 -14.20
CA ALA A 42 -2.45 -4.38 -12.94
C ALA A 42 -3.96 -4.26 -13.05
N GLY A 43 -4.47 -4.17 -14.27
CA GLY A 43 -5.91 -4.03 -14.47
C GLY A 43 -6.42 -2.65 -14.11
N ILE A 44 -5.60 -1.62 -14.31
CA ILE A 44 -5.99 -0.24 -14.02
C ILE A 44 -5.66 0.61 -15.24
N SER A 45 -6.08 1.87 -15.22
CA SER A 45 -5.85 2.74 -16.35
C SER A 45 -4.41 3.24 -16.35
N VAL A 46 -3.92 3.65 -17.52
CA VAL A 46 -2.60 4.25 -17.61
C VAL A 46 -2.56 5.53 -16.79
N ARG A 47 -3.67 6.26 -16.75
CA ARG A 47 -3.70 7.48 -15.97
C ARG A 47 -3.51 7.18 -14.50
N ALA A 48 -4.08 6.08 -14.01
CA ALA A 48 -3.89 5.70 -12.61
C ALA A 48 -2.41 5.40 -12.33
N VAL A 49 -1.73 4.74 -13.28
CA VAL A 49 -0.31 4.47 -13.11
C VAL A 49 0.47 5.78 -13.09
N LYS A 50 0.14 6.70 -14.00
CA LYS A 50 0.85 7.97 -14.06
C LYS A 50 0.64 8.78 -12.78
N ASN A 51 -0.57 8.79 -12.27
CA ASN A 51 -0.85 9.53 -11.05
C ASN A 51 -0.10 8.92 -9.87
N LEU A 52 -0.06 7.62 -9.81
CA LEU A 52 0.62 6.94 -8.72
C LEU A 52 2.13 7.24 -8.77
N GLU A 53 2.74 7.09 -9.94
CA GLU A 53 4.17 7.32 -10.06
C GLU A 53 4.54 8.78 -9.89
N GLY A 54 3.64 9.67 -10.20
CA GLY A 54 3.89 11.09 -10.07
C GLY A 54 3.57 11.67 -8.71
N GLY A 55 3.07 10.85 -7.80
CA GLY A 55 2.71 11.36 -6.49
C GLY A 55 1.51 12.27 -6.51
N LEU A 56 0.62 12.08 -7.47
CA LEU A 56 -0.55 12.93 -7.62
C LEU A 56 -1.81 12.34 -6.99
N GLY A 57 -1.64 11.32 -6.19
CA GLY A 57 -2.78 10.70 -5.54
C GLY A 57 -3.15 9.39 -6.19
N SER A 58 -3.71 8.51 -5.43
CA SER A 58 -4.08 7.20 -5.93
C SER A 58 -5.04 6.57 -4.96
N THR A 59 -5.77 5.58 -5.43
CA THR A 59 -6.58 4.79 -4.53
C THR A 59 -5.74 3.66 -3.99
N LEU A 60 -6.15 3.15 -2.85
CA LEU A 60 -5.48 2.00 -2.28
C LEU A 60 -5.57 0.82 -3.24
N LYS A 61 -6.69 0.69 -3.92
CA LYS A 61 -6.88 -0.37 -4.88
C LYS A 61 -5.81 -0.33 -5.96
N SER A 62 -5.53 0.85 -6.50
CA SER A 62 -4.52 0.99 -7.54
C SER A 62 -3.13 0.68 -7.02
N LEU A 63 -2.82 1.12 -5.82
CA LEU A 63 -1.52 0.86 -5.23
C LEU A 63 -1.30 -0.65 -5.06
N VAL A 64 -2.29 -1.33 -4.51
CA VAL A 64 -2.18 -2.77 -4.31
C VAL A 64 -2.04 -3.50 -5.64
N ALA A 65 -2.81 -3.06 -6.64
CA ALA A 65 -2.76 -3.68 -7.96
C ALA A 65 -1.38 -3.54 -8.59
N VAL A 66 -0.76 -2.37 -8.45
CA VAL A 66 0.55 -2.14 -9.01
C VAL A 66 1.61 -2.96 -8.28
N LEU A 67 1.52 -3.04 -6.95
CA LEU A 67 2.47 -3.84 -6.20
C LEU A 67 2.39 -5.31 -6.59
N ARG A 68 1.18 -5.81 -6.81
CA ARG A 68 1.03 -7.18 -7.26
C ARG A 68 1.62 -7.38 -8.64
N ALA A 69 1.37 -6.44 -9.54
CA ALA A 69 1.87 -6.55 -10.91
C ALA A 69 3.39 -6.47 -10.96
N LEU A 70 3.99 -5.77 -10.01
CA LEU A 70 5.44 -5.66 -9.94
C LEU A 70 6.06 -6.72 -9.03
N ASP A 71 5.22 -7.58 -8.49
CA ASP A 71 5.68 -8.69 -7.66
C ASP A 71 6.36 -8.18 -6.39
N ARG A 72 5.76 -7.16 -5.81
CA ARG A 72 6.26 -6.56 -4.59
C ARG A 72 5.20 -6.53 -3.52
N GLU A 73 4.40 -7.58 -3.44
CA GLU A 73 3.39 -7.68 -2.39
C GLU A 73 4.02 -7.65 -1.00
N ASP A 74 5.30 -8.02 -0.91
CA ASP A 74 5.97 -8.00 0.38
C ASP A 74 6.05 -6.60 0.97
N TRP A 75 5.96 -5.55 0.14
CA TRP A 75 5.96 -4.19 0.67
C TRP A 75 4.76 -3.97 1.58
N LEU A 76 3.66 -4.64 1.30
CA LEU A 76 2.47 -4.46 2.11
C LEU A 76 2.67 -4.98 3.53
N LYS A 77 3.57 -5.92 3.70
CA LYS A 77 3.83 -6.46 5.02
C LYS A 77 4.60 -5.48 5.90
N THR A 78 5.33 -4.58 5.29
CA THR A 78 6.03 -3.57 6.06
C THR A 78 5.08 -2.45 6.49
N ILE A 79 4.02 -2.23 5.73
CA ILE A 79 3.05 -1.23 6.10
C ILE A 79 2.18 -1.74 7.26
N ALA A 80 1.78 -2.99 7.19
CA ALA A 80 0.91 -3.56 8.20
C ALA A 80 1.47 -4.91 8.60
N PRO A 81 2.51 -4.93 9.39
CA PRO A 81 3.16 -6.18 9.73
C PRO A 81 2.26 -7.08 10.55
N VAL A 82 2.34 -8.36 10.23
CA VAL A 82 1.58 -9.32 10.97
C VAL A 82 2.50 -10.28 11.68
N ALA A 83 3.72 -9.86 11.85
CA ALA A 83 4.72 -10.71 12.43
C ALA A 83 4.42 -11.17 13.83
N THR A 84 3.63 -10.40 14.54
CA THR A 84 3.36 -10.73 15.90
C THR A 84 2.27 -11.76 16.06
N ILE A 85 1.68 -12.19 15.00
CA ILE A 85 0.61 -13.13 15.10
C ILE A 85 1.12 -14.47 15.49
N ASN A 86 0.57 -15.04 16.52
CA ASN A 86 0.90 -16.42 16.85
C ASN A 86 -0.37 -17.22 16.63
N PRO A 87 -0.24 -18.51 16.57
CA PRO A 87 -1.38 -19.37 16.22
C PRO A 87 -2.60 -19.18 17.11
N LEU A 88 -2.38 -18.98 18.39
CA LEU A 88 -3.48 -18.78 19.27
C LEU A 88 -4.19 -17.49 19.01
N THR A 89 -3.44 -16.43 18.89
CA THR A 89 -4.00 -15.13 18.64
C THR A 89 -4.75 -15.12 17.33
N MET A 90 -4.19 -15.75 16.35
CA MET A 90 -4.79 -15.79 15.07
C MET A 90 -6.12 -16.49 15.10
N THR A 91 -6.18 -17.60 15.75
CA THR A 91 -7.38 -18.37 15.82
C THR A 91 -8.50 -17.62 16.47
N ARG A 92 -8.20 -16.96 17.58
CA ARG A 92 -9.21 -16.24 18.25
C ARG A 92 -9.53 -14.98 17.56
N GLY A 93 -8.56 -14.27 17.11
CA GLY A 93 -8.81 -12.99 16.52
C GLY A 93 -9.63 -13.05 15.28
N ALA A 94 -9.60 -14.18 14.66
CA ALA A 94 -10.32 -14.28 13.45
C ALA A 94 -11.77 -14.10 13.63
N GLN A 95 -12.29 -14.47 14.77
CA GLN A 95 -13.60 -14.36 14.96
C GLN A 95 -14.08 -13.20 15.53
N PRO A 96 -13.67 -12.82 16.56
CA PRO A 96 -14.32 -11.75 17.17
C PRO A 96 -14.16 -10.52 16.43
N ARG A 97 -13.13 -10.26 16.03
CA ARG A 97 -12.88 -9.06 15.65
C ARG A 97 -13.64 -8.48 14.72
N GLN A 98 -14.15 -9.01 14.12
CA GLN A 98 -14.86 -8.45 13.28
C GLN A 98 -15.90 -7.71 13.72
N ARG A 99 -16.29 -7.82 14.55
CA ARG A 99 -17.23 -7.26 14.98
C ARG A 99 -17.21 -6.25 15.51
N ALA A 100 -16.56 -6.17 15.65
CA ALA A 100 -16.52 -5.11 16.27
C ALA A 100 -17.23 -4.07 15.66
N ARG A 101 -17.54 -4.31 15.40
CA ARG A 101 -18.01 -3.52 15.09
C ARG A 101 -18.94 -3.08 15.00
N ARG A 102 -19.38 -3.72 15.16
CA ARG A 102 -20.22 -3.45 15.24
C ARG A 102 -20.85 -2.94 15.60
N ARG A 103 -20.90 -3.15 15.99
CA ARG A 103 -21.51 -2.89 16.56
C ARG A 103 -22.25 -2.28 16.67
N ALA A 104 -22.40 -2.45 16.56
CA ALA A 104 -23.00 -2.07 16.76
C ALA A 104 -23.86 -1.63 16.73
N GLU A 105 -24.02 -1.81 16.74
CA GLU A 105 -24.67 -1.66 16.84
C GLU A 105 -25.42 -1.37 17.08
N PRO A 106 -25.69 -1.42 17.13
CA PRO A 106 -26.35 -1.28 17.51
C PRO A 106 -27.08 -0.66 17.74
N HIS A 107 -27.31 -0.66 17.66
CA HIS A 107 -27.86 -0.40 17.90
C HIS A 107 -28.51 -0.20 17.98
N GLY A 108 -28.48 -0.19 17.70
CA GLY A 108 -29.07 -0.20 17.88
C GLY A 108 -29.80 -0.16 17.98
N ASP A 109 -30.17 -0.35 18.10
CA ASP A 109 -30.86 -0.50 18.36
C ASP A 109 -31.19 -0.32 18.62
#